data_a246770da0962052b70e019670477be9
#
_entry.id   a246770da0962052b70e019670477be9
#
_cell.length_a   1.000
_cell.length_b   1.000
_cell.length_c   1.000
_cell.angle_alpha   90.00
_cell.angle_beta   90.00
_cell.angle_gamma   90.00
#
_symmetry.space_group_name_H-M   'P 1'
#
loop_
_entity.id
_entity.type
_entity.pdbx_description
1 polymer ?
#
loop_
_entity_poly.entity_id
_entity_poly.type
_entity_poly.pdbx_seq_one_letter_code
_entity_poly.pdbx_strand_id
1 'polypeptide(L)'
;MNSIKYYLIIIFVFSIQFNINNVSAQWTQAGDLNDIGLYPFISVVDSNIVWIAGGEISAVVYRTINGGLNWISIPTNGLPFELSGIAAKDASAAFVCDYAGTKTGGNAKVFKTTNAGMNWILIDSTGGTNGYFNGIKFSKTQPQFGVTFSDPPSGKGNPYFLLKTTDGGNNWSRSSAPGIPNTFGLFYTLFVIDPMMYGFQIINPTTTQTKSYITKDGGANWINGNQNITYAEGVDLVFSDNKQTGLITNYNTNHEIFRTTNGGVNWNSGSTGLNLSGFNGACWISGTNTVFIYSNASTSGNNIIRSDDGGFNWTAQSTSNTPGLMEMDYARFNNTIVTYCVSSKGNIIKSRQSVQNTGILQSGNNVPGDFKLYQNYPNPFNPNTKIRFSIASEKNNGKQNVKLIVYDLLGKELVKLADNKLSAGSYEVEFNGGNLPSGIYYYRLSAEDYVEVKSMILIK
;
A
#
# COMPACT_ATOMS: atom_id res chain seq x y z
N MET A 1 -54.14 5.01 -64.78
CA MET A 1 -52.82 4.47 -64.54
C MET A 1 -52.14 5.38 -63.49
N ASN A 2 -52.25 5.01 -62.23
CA ASN A 2 -51.64 5.78 -61.12
C ASN A 2 -50.30 5.17 -60.80
N SER A 3 -49.24 5.95 -60.98
CA SER A 3 -47.89 5.59 -60.61
C SER A 3 -47.63 5.97 -59.17
N ILE A 4 -47.45 4.97 -58.29
CA ILE A 4 -47.03 5.14 -56.90
C ILE A 4 -45.53 5.33 -56.87
N LYS A 5 -45.09 6.51 -56.44
CA LYS A 5 -43.65 6.79 -56.15
C LYS A 5 -43.30 6.29 -54.72
N TYR A 6 -42.40 5.30 -54.61
CA TYR A 6 -41.81 4.89 -53.36
C TYR A 6 -40.64 5.84 -53.02
N TYR A 7 -40.75 6.52 -51.87
CA TYR A 7 -39.62 7.23 -51.29
C TYR A 7 -38.86 6.27 -50.37
N LEU A 8 -37.60 5.98 -50.71
CA LEU A 8 -36.68 5.22 -49.88
C LEU A 8 -36.12 6.17 -48.82
N ILE A 9 -36.54 6.03 -47.56
CA ILE A 9 -35.92 6.75 -46.42
C ILE A 9 -34.71 5.94 -45.98
N ILE A 10 -33.51 6.42 -46.28
CA ILE A 10 -32.26 5.88 -45.76
C ILE A 10 -32.03 6.49 -44.37
N ILE A 11 -32.26 5.70 -43.33
CA ILE A 11 -31.92 6.08 -41.96
C ILE A 11 -30.43 5.79 -41.77
N PHE A 12 -29.60 6.85 -41.76
CA PHE A 12 -28.22 6.74 -41.31
C PHE A 12 -28.21 6.59 -39.78
N VAL A 13 -28.00 5.38 -39.30
CA VAL A 13 -27.66 5.14 -37.89
C VAL A 13 -26.20 5.50 -37.70
N PHE A 14 -25.95 6.70 -37.20
CA PHE A 14 -24.63 7.04 -36.68
C PHE A 14 -24.42 6.28 -35.36
N SER A 15 -23.71 5.16 -35.41
CA SER A 15 -23.15 4.55 -34.22
C SER A 15 -22.01 5.43 -33.74
N ILE A 16 -22.26 6.31 -32.76
CA ILE A 16 -21.21 6.98 -32.01
C ILE A 16 -20.56 5.89 -31.14
N GLN A 17 -19.48 5.32 -31.63
CA GLN A 17 -18.58 4.57 -30.78
C GLN A 17 -17.90 5.57 -29.84
N PHE A 18 -18.38 5.64 -28.60
CA PHE A 18 -17.58 6.20 -27.52
C PHE A 18 -16.37 5.28 -27.35
N ASN A 19 -15.25 5.64 -27.99
CA ASN A 19 -13.96 5.18 -27.56
C ASN A 19 -13.76 5.72 -26.16
N ILE A 20 -14.10 4.92 -25.15
CA ILE A 20 -13.58 5.10 -23.80
C ILE A 20 -12.08 4.78 -23.94
N ASN A 21 -11.32 5.79 -24.31
CA ASN A 21 -9.88 5.73 -24.13
C ASN A 21 -9.70 5.53 -22.62
N ASN A 22 -9.41 4.31 -22.21
CA ASN A 22 -8.75 4.06 -20.94
C ASN A 22 -7.47 4.88 -21.02
N VAL A 23 -7.49 6.08 -20.45
CA VAL A 23 -6.28 6.88 -20.25
C VAL A 23 -5.45 6.03 -19.29
N SER A 24 -4.55 5.23 -19.85
CA SER A 24 -3.55 4.52 -19.06
C SER A 24 -2.87 5.59 -18.23
N ALA A 25 -2.86 5.40 -16.93
CA ALA A 25 -2.26 6.35 -16.02
C ALA A 25 -0.84 6.63 -16.45
N GLN A 26 -0.55 7.87 -16.78
CA GLN A 26 0.75 8.28 -17.23
C GLN A 26 1.62 8.56 -16.02
N TRP A 27 2.72 7.84 -15.90
CA TRP A 27 3.79 8.14 -14.96
C TRP A 27 4.64 9.26 -15.55
N THR A 28 4.80 10.34 -14.79
CA THR A 28 5.56 11.51 -15.19
C THR A 28 6.78 11.69 -14.29
N GLN A 29 7.86 12.23 -14.84
CA GLN A 29 9.02 12.58 -14.04
C GLN A 29 8.66 13.64 -13.00
N ALA A 30 9.13 13.45 -11.78
CA ALA A 30 8.89 14.30 -10.62
C ALA A 30 10.19 14.73 -9.93
N GLY A 31 11.33 14.39 -10.47
CA GLY A 31 12.65 14.76 -9.97
C GLY A 31 13.75 13.86 -10.49
N ASP A 32 14.97 14.32 -10.27
CA ASP A 32 16.20 13.60 -10.51
C ASP A 32 17.19 14.01 -9.41
N LEU A 33 17.53 13.07 -8.53
CA LEU A 33 18.38 13.31 -7.36
C LEU A 33 19.74 12.68 -7.59
N ASN A 34 20.76 13.48 -7.48
CA ASN A 34 22.13 12.98 -7.51
C ASN A 34 22.48 12.32 -6.16
N ASP A 35 23.34 11.32 -6.19
CA ASP A 35 23.97 10.70 -5.02
C ASP A 35 23.02 10.01 -4.02
N ILE A 36 21.81 9.60 -4.47
CA ILE A 36 20.86 8.91 -3.58
C ILE A 36 21.32 7.50 -3.18
N GLY A 37 22.26 6.92 -3.90
CA GLY A 37 22.77 5.56 -3.69
C GLY A 37 21.90 4.47 -4.32
N LEU A 38 22.35 3.22 -4.20
CA LEU A 38 21.70 2.07 -4.83
C LEU A 38 20.35 1.71 -4.19
N TYR A 39 20.17 2.03 -2.91
CA TYR A 39 19.02 1.61 -2.09
C TYR A 39 18.27 2.81 -1.51
N PRO A 40 17.58 3.60 -2.34
CA PRO A 40 16.78 4.72 -1.85
C PRO A 40 15.47 4.26 -1.21
N PHE A 41 15.06 4.95 -0.16
CA PHE A 41 13.79 4.76 0.57
C PHE A 41 12.91 5.99 0.41
N ILE A 42 11.61 5.79 0.22
CA ILE A 42 10.65 6.87 -0.01
C ILE A 42 9.50 6.84 1.01
N SER A 43 9.07 8.01 1.44
CA SER A 43 7.89 8.18 2.29
C SER A 43 7.02 9.31 1.77
N VAL A 44 5.81 8.97 1.34
CA VAL A 44 4.82 9.89 0.80
C VAL A 44 3.80 10.24 1.88
N VAL A 45 3.79 11.51 2.30
CA VAL A 45 2.85 12.02 3.29
C VAL A 45 1.53 12.42 2.62
N ASP A 46 1.63 13.25 1.58
CA ASP A 46 0.50 13.69 0.78
C ASP A 46 0.92 13.98 -0.68
N SER A 47 0.07 14.64 -1.46
CA SER A 47 0.37 14.95 -2.87
C SER A 47 1.55 15.91 -3.06
N ASN A 48 1.94 16.65 -2.01
CA ASN A 48 2.94 17.71 -2.05
C ASN A 48 4.19 17.35 -1.24
N ILE A 49 4.03 16.60 -0.13
CA ILE A 49 5.07 16.33 0.84
C ILE A 49 5.58 14.90 0.65
N VAL A 50 6.82 14.79 0.20
CA VAL A 50 7.52 13.51 0.03
C VAL A 50 8.94 13.64 0.58
N TRP A 51 9.39 12.61 1.27
CA TRP A 51 10.75 12.48 1.75
C TRP A 51 11.42 11.26 1.11
N ILE A 52 12.69 11.38 0.82
CA ILE A 52 13.54 10.30 0.30
C ILE A 52 14.82 10.26 1.12
N ALA A 53 15.26 9.05 1.47
CA ALA A 53 16.51 8.81 2.17
C ALA A 53 17.31 7.73 1.43
N GLY A 54 18.63 7.75 1.59
CA GLY A 54 19.54 6.77 1.00
C GLY A 54 20.99 7.09 1.30
N GLY A 55 21.88 6.73 0.39
CA GLY A 55 23.31 6.98 0.45
C GLY A 55 24.11 5.70 0.69
N GLU A 56 25.26 5.58 0.03
CA GLU A 56 26.19 4.46 0.17
C GLU A 56 27.43 4.82 0.97
N ILE A 57 27.93 6.05 0.77
CA ILE A 57 29.17 6.55 1.39
C ILE A 57 28.83 7.51 2.52
N SER A 58 27.73 8.24 2.38
CA SER A 58 27.19 9.16 3.37
C SER A 58 25.68 9.16 3.29
N ALA A 59 24.99 9.33 4.41
CA ALA A 59 23.55 9.52 4.43
C ALA A 59 23.15 10.72 3.56
N VAL A 60 22.11 10.54 2.76
CA VAL A 60 21.45 11.62 2.03
C VAL A 60 19.96 11.61 2.34
N VAL A 61 19.40 12.78 2.50
CA VAL A 61 17.96 12.94 2.70
C VAL A 61 17.48 14.10 1.82
N TYR A 62 16.41 13.88 1.10
CA TYR A 62 15.76 14.89 0.29
C TYR A 62 14.28 15.03 0.69
N ARG A 63 13.75 16.21 0.49
CA ARG A 63 12.34 16.50 0.71
C ARG A 63 11.78 17.42 -0.35
N THR A 64 10.55 17.15 -0.79
CA THR A 64 9.71 18.12 -1.52
C THR A 64 8.51 18.51 -0.67
N ILE A 65 8.02 19.75 -0.86
CA ILE A 65 6.76 20.26 -0.28
C ILE A 65 5.81 20.80 -1.35
N ASN A 66 6.13 20.58 -2.61
CA ASN A 66 5.37 21.06 -3.76
C ASN A 66 5.18 19.97 -4.84
N GLY A 67 5.10 18.72 -4.40
CA GLY A 67 4.78 17.60 -5.28
C GLY A 67 5.88 17.23 -6.26
N GLY A 68 7.13 17.45 -5.88
CA GLY A 68 8.30 17.11 -6.71
C GLY A 68 8.67 18.15 -7.74
N LEU A 69 8.10 19.37 -7.70
CA LEU A 69 8.55 20.49 -8.54
C LEU A 69 9.95 20.93 -8.13
N ASN A 70 10.25 20.92 -6.84
CA ASN A 70 11.57 21.16 -6.30
C ASN A 70 11.89 20.16 -5.19
N TRP A 71 13.14 19.75 -5.11
CA TRP A 71 13.67 18.91 -4.05
C TRP A 71 14.73 19.66 -3.27
N ILE A 72 14.64 19.56 -1.95
CA ILE A 72 15.56 20.23 -1.01
C ILE A 72 16.43 19.13 -0.39
N SER A 73 17.74 19.27 -0.51
CA SER A 73 18.69 18.45 0.25
C SER A 73 18.63 18.84 1.73
N ILE A 74 18.46 17.87 2.58
CA ILE A 74 18.32 18.03 4.02
C ILE A 74 19.66 17.74 4.70
N PRO A 75 20.11 18.57 5.66
CA PRO A 75 21.32 18.28 6.42
C PRO A 75 21.25 16.93 7.13
N THR A 76 22.33 16.15 7.04
CA THR A 76 22.46 14.82 7.61
C THR A 76 23.49 14.75 8.74
N ASN A 77 23.84 15.91 9.32
CA ASN A 77 24.80 15.99 10.43
C ASN A 77 24.33 15.14 11.62
N GLY A 78 25.16 14.22 12.04
CA GLY A 78 24.88 13.30 13.14
C GLY A 78 24.13 12.03 12.73
N LEU A 79 23.72 11.89 11.45
CA LEU A 79 23.24 10.63 10.92
C LEU A 79 24.41 9.71 10.53
N PRO A 80 24.20 8.39 10.61
CA PRO A 80 25.16 7.40 10.13
C PRO A 80 25.28 7.37 8.61
N PHE A 81 26.22 6.60 8.08
CA PHE A 81 26.55 6.61 6.65
C PHE A 81 25.50 5.96 5.77
N GLU A 82 24.84 4.91 6.23
CA GLU A 82 23.89 4.11 5.44
C GLU A 82 22.51 4.11 6.10
N LEU A 83 21.55 4.71 5.46
CA LEU A 83 20.16 4.68 5.91
C LEU A 83 19.45 3.47 5.31
N SER A 84 18.62 2.82 6.11
CA SER A 84 17.85 1.62 5.75
C SER A 84 16.34 1.82 5.81
N GLY A 85 15.88 3.05 5.97
CA GLY A 85 14.47 3.38 5.94
C GLY A 85 14.19 4.81 6.32
N ILE A 86 13.06 5.32 5.82
CA ILE A 86 12.49 6.62 6.17
C ILE A 86 10.99 6.51 6.35
N ALA A 87 10.45 7.19 7.35
CA ALA A 87 9.01 7.32 7.57
C ALA A 87 8.68 8.75 7.98
N ALA A 88 8.01 9.50 7.11
CA ALA A 88 7.64 10.88 7.34
C ALA A 88 6.20 11.00 7.87
N LYS A 89 5.95 12.00 8.71
CA LYS A 89 4.64 12.31 9.27
C LYS A 89 4.04 13.56 8.63
N ASP A 90 4.89 14.53 8.34
CA ASP A 90 4.53 15.81 7.73
C ASP A 90 5.77 16.48 7.11
N ALA A 91 5.67 17.76 6.77
CA ALA A 91 6.79 18.52 6.21
C ALA A 91 7.94 18.75 7.21
N SER A 92 7.71 18.59 8.51
CA SER A 92 8.67 18.91 9.57
C SER A 92 9.18 17.67 10.29
N ALA A 93 8.36 16.62 10.37
CA ALA A 93 8.63 15.45 11.19
C ALA A 93 8.86 14.19 10.34
N ALA A 94 10.00 13.55 10.53
CA ALA A 94 10.37 12.29 9.89
C ALA A 94 11.25 11.45 10.82
N PHE A 95 11.29 10.15 10.54
CA PHE A 95 12.13 9.17 11.19
C PHE A 95 13.02 8.50 10.14
N VAL A 96 14.26 8.22 10.52
CA VAL A 96 15.18 7.40 9.72
C VAL A 96 15.79 6.32 10.61
N CYS A 97 16.09 5.18 10.01
CA CYS A 97 16.89 4.15 10.66
C CYS A 97 18.11 3.83 9.81
N ASP A 98 19.13 3.28 10.45
CA ASP A 98 20.38 2.96 9.78
C ASP A 98 20.61 1.45 9.66
N TYR A 99 21.35 1.13 8.63
CA TYR A 99 22.02 -0.14 8.46
C TYR A 99 23.42 0.00 9.06
N ALA A 100 23.57 -0.33 10.32
CA ALA A 100 24.86 -0.23 11.02
C ALA A 100 25.83 -1.26 10.44
N GLY A 101 26.45 -0.94 9.32
CA GLY A 101 27.44 -1.79 8.67
C GLY A 101 28.63 -2.10 9.59
N THR A 102 29.55 -2.91 9.09
CA THR A 102 30.79 -3.29 9.77
C THR A 102 31.63 -2.10 10.31
N LYS A 103 31.38 -0.91 9.75
CA LYS A 103 32.00 0.37 10.15
C LYS A 103 31.54 0.89 11.52
N THR A 104 30.34 0.54 11.97
CA THR A 104 29.76 1.03 13.24
C THR A 104 29.58 -0.03 14.31
N GLY A 105 30.10 -1.25 14.07
CA GLY A 105 30.05 -2.33 15.04
C GLY A 105 28.69 -2.94 15.28
N GLY A 106 27.76 -2.79 14.32
CA GLY A 106 26.44 -3.44 14.37
C GLY A 106 25.47 -2.86 15.40
N ASN A 107 25.68 -1.65 15.88
CA ASN A 107 24.77 -0.93 16.77
C ASN A 107 23.91 0.03 15.96
N ALA A 108 22.89 -0.49 15.30
CA ALA A 108 21.98 0.29 14.48
C ALA A 108 21.12 1.24 15.32
N LYS A 109 20.71 2.35 14.73
CA LYS A 109 20.07 3.47 15.41
C LYS A 109 18.85 3.95 14.67
N VAL A 110 17.90 4.53 15.41
CA VAL A 110 16.72 5.24 14.88
C VAL A 110 16.79 6.68 15.30
N PHE A 111 16.57 7.59 14.37
CA PHE A 111 16.59 9.03 14.60
C PHE A 111 15.24 9.64 14.21
N LYS A 112 14.93 10.79 14.83
CA LYS A 112 13.75 11.61 14.57
C LYS A 112 14.18 13.05 14.31
N THR A 113 13.52 13.69 13.35
CA THR A 113 13.48 15.14 13.23
C THR A 113 12.08 15.65 13.48
N THR A 114 11.96 16.87 14.03
CA THR A 114 10.70 17.63 14.17
C THR A 114 10.82 19.06 13.61
N ASN A 115 11.94 19.36 12.98
CA ASN A 115 12.26 20.68 12.45
C ASN A 115 12.78 20.60 11.01
N ALA A 116 12.13 19.74 10.22
CA ALA A 116 12.38 19.60 8.79
C ALA A 116 13.79 19.10 8.44
N GLY A 117 14.40 18.31 9.35
CA GLY A 117 15.73 17.74 9.16
C GLY A 117 16.89 18.66 9.54
N MET A 118 16.61 19.83 10.12
CA MET A 118 17.67 20.71 10.61
C MET A 118 18.48 20.06 11.73
N ASN A 119 17.82 19.25 12.57
CA ASN A 119 18.45 18.42 13.60
C ASN A 119 17.82 17.03 13.62
N TRP A 120 18.66 16.02 13.91
CA TRP A 120 18.23 14.64 14.10
C TRP A 120 18.55 14.22 15.53
N ILE A 121 17.55 13.69 16.23
CA ILE A 121 17.64 13.26 17.64
C ILE A 121 17.59 11.74 17.65
N LEU A 122 18.54 11.11 18.35
CA LEU A 122 18.56 9.67 18.58
C LEU A 122 17.33 9.26 19.41
N ILE A 123 16.55 8.32 18.89
CA ILE A 123 15.41 7.71 19.59
C ILE A 123 15.86 6.51 20.40
N ASP A 124 16.51 5.55 19.72
CA ASP A 124 16.97 4.30 20.31
C ASP A 124 18.03 3.64 19.43
N SER A 125 18.67 2.61 19.97
CA SER A 125 19.61 1.77 19.25
C SER A 125 19.44 0.31 19.62
N THR A 126 19.86 -0.59 18.73
CA THR A 126 19.76 -2.04 18.97
C THR A 126 20.57 -2.50 20.17
N GLY A 127 21.69 -1.82 20.48
CA GLY A 127 22.74 -2.38 21.35
C GLY A 127 23.34 -3.63 20.69
N GLY A 128 24.45 -4.11 21.16
CA GLY A 128 25.13 -5.31 20.63
C GLY A 128 25.88 -5.06 19.32
N THR A 129 26.33 -6.13 18.70
CA THR A 129 27.31 -6.09 17.59
C THR A 129 26.74 -6.57 16.25
N ASN A 130 25.48 -7.05 16.21
CA ASN A 130 24.85 -7.63 15.03
C ASN A 130 23.46 -7.02 14.70
N GLY A 131 23.11 -5.90 15.33
CA GLY A 131 21.84 -5.24 15.06
C GLY A 131 21.92 -4.39 13.80
N TYR A 132 20.98 -4.62 12.87
CA TYR A 132 20.81 -3.89 11.61
C TYR A 132 19.34 -3.58 11.45
N PHE A 133 18.92 -2.30 11.48
CA PHE A 133 17.55 -1.97 11.16
C PHE A 133 17.29 -2.20 9.68
N ASN A 134 16.18 -2.88 9.38
CA ASN A 134 15.81 -3.28 8.03
C ASN A 134 14.62 -2.48 7.48
N GLY A 135 14.13 -1.51 8.23
CA GLY A 135 13.07 -0.61 7.80
C GLY A 135 12.29 0.00 8.95
N ILE A 136 11.58 1.07 8.64
CA ILE A 136 10.65 1.76 9.53
C ILE A 136 9.40 2.16 8.74
N LYS A 137 8.22 1.78 9.23
CA LYS A 137 6.94 2.13 8.58
C LYS A 137 5.86 2.48 9.60
N PHE A 138 4.97 3.41 9.22
CA PHE A 138 3.74 3.68 9.93
C PHE A 138 2.55 3.10 9.17
N SER A 139 1.53 2.71 9.92
CA SER A 139 0.28 2.26 9.33
C SER A 139 -0.38 3.39 8.53
N LYS A 140 -0.83 3.09 7.32
CA LYS A 140 -1.61 4.04 6.50
C LYS A 140 -3.05 4.18 7.01
N THR A 141 -3.59 3.16 7.72
CA THR A 141 -4.95 3.18 8.30
C THR A 141 -4.98 3.76 9.71
N GLN A 142 -3.89 3.56 10.48
CA GLN A 142 -3.75 4.04 11.86
C GLN A 142 -2.40 4.75 12.02
N PRO A 143 -2.26 5.99 11.53
CA PRO A 143 -0.97 6.66 11.41
C PRO A 143 -0.28 6.98 12.75
N GLN A 144 -0.93 6.74 13.89
CA GLN A 144 -0.29 6.79 15.20
C GLN A 144 0.54 5.53 15.51
N PHE A 145 0.25 4.40 14.82
CA PHE A 145 1.00 3.17 15.00
C PHE A 145 2.14 3.07 13.99
N GLY A 146 3.33 2.76 14.48
CA GLY A 146 4.52 2.53 13.67
C GLY A 146 5.39 1.43 14.25
N VAL A 147 6.16 0.79 13.39
CA VAL A 147 7.10 -0.29 13.71
C VAL A 147 8.42 -0.06 12.98
N THR A 148 9.51 -0.36 13.65
CA THR A 148 10.80 -0.63 13.02
C THR A 148 11.32 -1.97 13.54
N PHE A 149 12.08 -2.69 12.73
CA PHE A 149 12.66 -3.98 13.15
C PHE A 149 14.11 -4.08 12.74
N SER A 150 14.86 -4.83 13.52
CA SER A 150 16.28 -5.10 13.31
C SER A 150 16.55 -6.60 13.31
N ASP A 151 17.62 -6.98 12.66
CA ASP A 151 18.25 -8.27 12.84
C ASP A 151 18.49 -8.57 14.32
N PRO A 152 18.62 -9.84 14.70
CA PRO A 152 18.92 -10.22 16.07
C PRO A 152 20.24 -9.59 16.55
N PRO A 153 20.24 -8.64 17.51
CA PRO A 153 21.47 -7.96 17.95
C PRO A 153 22.50 -8.89 18.59
N SER A 154 22.04 -10.03 19.10
CA SER A 154 22.89 -11.09 19.69
C SER A 154 23.29 -12.16 18.67
N GLY A 155 23.02 -11.93 17.38
CA GLY A 155 23.33 -12.86 16.30
C GLY A 155 22.19 -13.80 15.92
N LYS A 156 22.37 -14.50 14.79
CA LYS A 156 21.34 -15.36 14.17
C LYS A 156 20.77 -16.39 15.15
N GLY A 157 19.45 -16.57 15.10
CA GLY A 157 18.72 -17.48 15.98
C GLY A 157 18.25 -16.87 17.30
N ASN A 158 18.75 -15.69 17.66
CA ASN A 158 18.25 -14.90 18.77
C ASN A 158 17.03 -14.08 18.36
N PRO A 159 16.27 -13.52 19.32
CA PRO A 159 15.10 -12.68 19.00
C PRO A 159 15.45 -11.48 18.16
N TYR A 160 14.59 -11.19 17.18
CA TYR A 160 14.61 -9.93 16.43
C TYR A 160 14.24 -8.78 17.34
N PHE A 161 14.90 -7.65 17.18
CA PHE A 161 14.62 -6.45 17.96
C PHE A 161 13.60 -5.59 17.22
N LEU A 162 12.56 -5.13 17.94
CA LEU A 162 11.54 -4.25 17.41
C LEU A 162 11.36 -3.02 18.30
N LEU A 163 11.08 -1.87 17.67
CA LEU A 163 10.51 -0.72 18.35
C LEU A 163 9.09 -0.49 17.81
N LYS A 164 8.17 -0.20 18.73
CA LYS A 164 6.76 0.09 18.39
C LYS A 164 6.36 1.41 19.01
N THR A 165 5.56 2.19 18.28
CA THR A 165 4.90 3.40 18.76
C THR A 165 3.40 3.30 18.54
N THR A 166 2.60 3.91 19.43
CA THR A 166 1.14 4.05 19.33
C THR A 166 0.68 5.50 19.36
N ASP A 167 1.62 6.45 19.41
CA ASP A 167 1.39 7.88 19.54
C ASP A 167 2.07 8.72 18.45
N GLY A 168 2.29 8.10 17.29
CA GLY A 168 2.89 8.76 16.13
C GLY A 168 4.38 8.99 16.24
N GLY A 169 5.07 8.20 17.08
CA GLY A 169 6.52 8.29 17.28
C GLY A 169 6.96 9.34 18.27
N ASN A 170 6.08 9.76 19.19
CA ASN A 170 6.47 10.57 20.33
C ASN A 170 7.15 9.72 21.40
N ASN A 171 6.63 8.50 21.62
CA ASN A 171 7.23 7.49 22.47
C ASN A 171 7.37 6.18 21.71
N TRP A 172 8.47 5.45 21.99
CA TRP A 172 8.75 4.15 21.43
C TRP A 172 8.97 3.13 22.54
N SER A 173 8.40 1.95 22.36
CA SER A 173 8.57 0.81 23.28
C SER A 173 9.35 -0.31 22.60
N ARG A 174 10.31 -0.88 23.32
CA ARG A 174 11.08 -2.06 22.88
C ARG A 174 10.19 -3.30 22.92
N SER A 175 10.32 -4.13 21.91
CA SER A 175 9.66 -5.41 21.77
C SER A 175 10.58 -6.37 21.02
N SER A 176 10.17 -7.62 20.90
CA SER A 176 10.93 -8.61 20.14
C SER A 176 10.00 -9.59 19.42
N ALA A 177 10.51 -10.15 18.32
CA ALA A 177 9.93 -11.36 17.72
C ALA A 177 10.86 -12.55 17.99
N PRO A 178 10.32 -13.77 18.22
CA PRO A 178 11.14 -14.95 18.48
C PRO A 178 12.18 -15.19 17.39
N GLY A 179 13.38 -15.61 17.78
CA GLY A 179 14.43 -15.95 16.83
C GLY A 179 14.14 -17.23 16.06
N ILE A 180 14.49 -17.24 14.80
CA ILE A 180 14.48 -18.44 13.94
C ILE A 180 15.93 -18.84 13.68
N PRO A 181 16.31 -20.12 13.87
CA PRO A 181 17.68 -20.57 13.70
C PRO A 181 18.26 -20.19 12.32
N ASN A 182 19.48 -19.66 12.34
CA ASN A 182 20.21 -19.27 11.13
C ASN A 182 19.54 -18.26 10.22
N THR A 183 18.65 -17.40 10.74
CA THR A 183 17.97 -16.38 9.92
C THR A 183 18.32 -14.96 10.35
N PHE A 184 18.14 -14.02 9.41
CA PHE A 184 18.11 -12.58 9.65
C PHE A 184 16.98 -11.94 8.81
N GLY A 185 16.64 -10.68 9.09
CA GLY A 185 15.60 -9.96 8.39
C GLY A 185 16.04 -9.45 7.01
N LEU A 186 15.09 -9.19 6.15
CA LEU A 186 15.34 -8.55 4.85
C LEU A 186 14.85 -7.10 4.88
N PHE A 187 15.65 -6.18 4.38
CA PHE A 187 15.25 -4.79 4.19
C PHE A 187 14.22 -4.66 3.04
N TYR A 188 13.45 -3.56 3.01
CA TYR A 188 12.27 -3.31 2.16
C TYR A 188 11.03 -4.15 2.49
N THR A 189 11.14 -5.21 3.30
CA THR A 189 10.06 -6.19 3.46
C THR A 189 9.11 -5.92 4.62
N LEU A 190 9.35 -4.85 5.40
CA LEU A 190 8.46 -4.46 6.50
C LEU A 190 7.12 -3.98 5.97
N PHE A 191 6.03 -4.59 6.43
CA PHE A 191 4.69 -4.07 6.26
C PHE A 191 4.01 -3.82 7.62
N VAL A 192 3.14 -2.82 7.66
CA VAL A 192 2.40 -2.43 8.87
C VAL A 192 0.97 -2.09 8.46
N ILE A 193 0.01 -2.95 8.83
CA ILE A 193 -1.41 -2.71 8.60
C ILE A 193 -1.99 -1.92 9.79
N ASP A 194 -1.86 -2.46 11.00
CA ASP A 194 -2.34 -1.86 12.24
C ASP A 194 -1.60 -2.47 13.45
N PRO A 195 -1.93 -2.08 14.71
CA PRO A 195 -1.28 -2.63 15.91
C PRO A 195 -1.35 -4.15 16.06
N MET A 196 -2.32 -4.80 15.43
CA MET A 196 -2.49 -6.25 15.51
C MET A 196 -1.74 -6.99 14.40
N MET A 197 -1.62 -6.40 13.18
CA MET A 197 -1.00 -7.07 12.05
C MET A 197 0.12 -6.28 11.42
N TYR A 198 1.33 -6.81 11.52
CA TYR A 198 2.56 -6.34 10.89
C TYR A 198 3.52 -7.52 10.71
N GLY A 199 4.58 -7.32 9.95
CA GLY A 199 5.58 -8.35 9.73
C GLY A 199 6.60 -7.97 8.68
N PHE A 200 7.50 -8.90 8.42
CA PHE A 200 8.64 -8.75 7.52
C PHE A 200 9.02 -10.12 6.94
N GLN A 201 9.97 -10.12 6.04
CA GLN A 201 10.56 -11.38 5.58
C GLN A 201 11.88 -11.67 6.29
N ILE A 202 12.14 -12.94 6.47
CA ILE A 202 13.37 -13.49 7.00
C ILE A 202 14.06 -14.37 5.96
N ILE A 203 15.39 -14.40 6.00
CA ILE A 203 16.19 -15.23 5.12
C ILE A 203 17.10 -16.15 5.92
N ASN A 204 17.23 -17.38 5.45
CA ASN A 204 18.32 -18.28 5.86
C ASN A 204 19.43 -18.22 4.80
N PRO A 205 20.58 -17.61 5.11
CA PRO A 205 21.66 -17.41 4.12
C PRO A 205 22.34 -18.71 3.69
N THR A 206 22.21 -19.79 4.47
CA THR A 206 22.80 -21.09 4.14
C THR A 206 21.98 -21.81 3.06
N THR A 207 20.66 -21.76 3.16
CA THR A 207 19.74 -22.38 2.20
C THR A 207 19.24 -21.40 1.16
N THR A 208 19.55 -20.13 1.29
CA THR A 208 19.04 -19.02 0.46
C THR A 208 17.51 -18.96 0.38
N GLN A 209 16.80 -19.47 1.38
CA GLN A 209 15.35 -19.48 1.44
C GLN A 209 14.82 -18.33 2.27
N THR A 210 13.81 -17.65 1.74
CA THR A 210 13.06 -16.60 2.43
C THR A 210 11.67 -17.08 2.84
N LYS A 211 11.20 -16.54 3.96
CA LYS A 211 9.85 -16.79 4.49
C LYS A 211 9.25 -15.52 5.05
N SER A 212 7.93 -15.40 4.96
CA SER A 212 7.21 -14.35 5.66
C SER A 212 7.15 -14.64 7.17
N TYR A 213 7.35 -13.62 7.99
CA TYR A 213 7.28 -13.71 9.43
C TYR A 213 6.32 -12.64 9.95
N ILE A 214 5.12 -13.06 10.36
CA ILE A 214 3.95 -12.20 10.49
C ILE A 214 3.30 -12.41 11.85
N THR A 215 2.92 -11.32 12.51
CA THR A 215 1.99 -11.36 13.65
C THR A 215 0.61 -10.88 13.24
N LYS A 216 -0.43 -11.43 13.91
CA LYS A 216 -1.85 -11.03 13.75
C LYS A 216 -2.50 -10.67 15.09
N ASP A 217 -1.71 -10.64 16.15
CA ASP A 217 -2.13 -10.39 17.54
C ASP A 217 -1.18 -9.41 18.27
N GLY A 218 -0.56 -8.51 17.52
CA GLY A 218 0.29 -7.44 18.06
C GLY A 218 1.67 -7.90 18.51
N GLY A 219 2.10 -9.08 18.10
CA GLY A 219 3.41 -9.65 18.44
C GLY A 219 3.38 -10.71 19.52
N ALA A 220 2.19 -11.12 20.00
CA ALA A 220 2.08 -12.22 20.98
C ALA A 220 2.43 -13.57 20.34
N ASN A 221 1.98 -13.80 19.10
CA ASN A 221 2.33 -14.95 18.30
C ASN A 221 2.82 -14.56 16.90
N TRP A 222 3.69 -15.39 16.32
CA TRP A 222 4.29 -15.17 15.02
C TRP A 222 4.09 -16.38 14.10
N ILE A 223 3.63 -16.11 12.89
CA ILE A 223 3.42 -17.07 11.82
C ILE A 223 4.66 -17.09 10.94
N ASN A 224 5.28 -18.25 10.80
CA ASN A 224 6.34 -18.50 9.84
C ASN A 224 5.69 -19.13 8.60
N GLY A 225 5.60 -18.37 7.51
CA GLY A 225 4.92 -18.80 6.29
C GLY A 225 5.52 -20.08 5.69
N ASN A 226 4.70 -20.83 4.98
CA ASN A 226 5.10 -22.12 4.40
C ASN A 226 5.85 -22.01 3.06
N GLN A 227 5.99 -20.79 2.51
CA GLN A 227 6.69 -20.58 1.24
C GLN A 227 8.19 -20.89 1.38
N ASN A 228 8.75 -21.47 0.35
CA ASN A 228 10.17 -21.65 0.17
C ASN A 228 10.58 -20.88 -1.09
N ILE A 229 10.76 -19.58 -0.95
CA ILE A 229 11.22 -18.73 -2.04
C ILE A 229 12.73 -18.76 -2.02
N THR A 230 13.34 -19.25 -3.10
CA THR A 230 14.80 -19.14 -3.23
C THR A 230 15.15 -17.67 -3.40
N TYR A 231 16.05 -17.19 -2.56
CA TYR A 231 16.48 -15.80 -2.50
C TYR A 231 16.97 -15.34 -3.88
N ALA A 232 16.32 -14.30 -4.35
CA ALA A 232 16.89 -13.37 -5.31
C ALA A 232 16.64 -11.98 -4.74
N GLU A 233 17.53 -11.03 -4.96
CA GLU A 233 17.36 -9.64 -4.55
C GLU A 233 15.99 -9.12 -4.97
N GLY A 234 15.34 -8.27 -4.16
CA GLY A 234 14.07 -7.64 -4.52
C GLY A 234 12.80 -8.45 -4.14
N VAL A 235 12.78 -9.01 -2.96
CA VAL A 235 11.57 -9.62 -2.38
C VAL A 235 10.87 -8.60 -1.53
N ASP A 236 9.60 -8.30 -1.80
CA ASP A 236 8.77 -7.44 -0.97
C ASP A 236 7.53 -8.19 -0.47
N LEU A 237 6.96 -7.71 0.62
CA LEU A 237 5.82 -8.31 1.29
C LEU A 237 4.77 -7.24 1.57
N VAL A 238 3.60 -7.37 0.96
CA VAL A 238 2.50 -6.43 1.14
C VAL A 238 1.19 -7.12 1.43
N PHE A 239 0.33 -6.45 2.18
CA PHE A 239 -1.02 -6.93 2.52
C PHE A 239 -2.07 -5.89 2.24
N SER A 240 -3.26 -6.37 1.86
CA SER A 240 -4.50 -5.60 1.89
C SER A 240 -4.97 -5.38 3.34
N ASP A 241 -5.71 -4.31 3.58
CA ASP A 241 -6.32 -4.00 4.88
C ASP A 241 -7.31 -5.07 5.38
N ASN A 242 -7.75 -5.99 4.49
CA ASN A 242 -8.56 -7.14 4.89
C ASN A 242 -7.79 -8.16 5.73
N LYS A 243 -6.46 -8.02 5.84
CA LYS A 243 -5.54 -8.87 6.61
C LYS A 243 -5.51 -10.36 6.19
N GLN A 244 -6.18 -10.70 5.10
CA GLN A 244 -6.25 -12.05 4.55
C GLN A 244 -5.48 -12.16 3.24
N THR A 245 -5.59 -11.15 2.39
CA THR A 245 -4.94 -11.14 1.07
C THR A 245 -3.62 -10.43 1.12
N GLY A 246 -2.58 -11.06 0.63
CA GLY A 246 -1.23 -10.49 0.54
C GLY A 246 -0.48 -11.02 -0.66
N LEU A 247 0.59 -10.31 -1.02
CA LEU A 247 1.50 -10.65 -2.12
C LEU A 247 2.94 -10.62 -1.65
N ILE A 248 3.74 -11.52 -2.20
CA ILE A 248 5.21 -11.48 -2.17
C ILE A 248 5.68 -11.40 -3.62
N THR A 249 6.56 -10.45 -3.90
CA THR A 249 7.27 -10.37 -5.17
C THR A 249 8.54 -11.21 -5.13
N ASN A 250 9.03 -11.64 -6.28
CA ASN A 250 10.26 -12.38 -6.40
C ASN A 250 11.05 -11.86 -7.60
N TYR A 251 12.30 -11.51 -7.40
CA TYR A 251 13.20 -11.00 -8.43
C TYR A 251 13.70 -12.06 -9.41
N ASN A 252 13.35 -13.32 -9.21
CA ASN A 252 13.83 -14.38 -10.07
C ASN A 252 13.39 -14.18 -11.54
N THR A 253 14.06 -14.88 -12.47
CA THR A 253 13.84 -14.78 -13.91
C THR A 253 12.46 -15.27 -14.38
N ASN A 254 11.67 -15.88 -13.49
CA ASN A 254 10.38 -16.51 -13.83
C ASN A 254 9.17 -15.60 -13.60
N HIS A 255 9.36 -14.34 -13.21
CA HIS A 255 8.27 -13.36 -12.97
C HIS A 255 7.20 -13.88 -11.99
N GLU A 256 7.64 -14.65 -11.01
CA GLU A 256 6.79 -15.33 -10.07
C GLU A 256 6.36 -14.35 -8.95
N ILE A 257 5.09 -14.44 -8.58
CA ILE A 257 4.54 -13.81 -7.40
C ILE A 257 3.99 -14.90 -6.50
N PHE A 258 3.98 -14.66 -5.20
CA PHE A 258 3.30 -15.53 -4.25
C PHE A 258 2.12 -14.79 -3.66
N ARG A 259 1.00 -15.48 -3.54
CA ARG A 259 -0.24 -14.91 -3.04
C ARG A 259 -0.79 -15.72 -1.87
N THR A 260 -1.25 -15.01 -0.86
CA THR A 260 -2.03 -15.56 0.25
C THR A 260 -3.46 -15.04 0.24
N THR A 261 -4.40 -15.85 0.73
CA THR A 261 -5.79 -15.47 1.01
C THR A 261 -6.20 -15.81 2.44
N ASN A 262 -5.25 -16.23 3.28
CA ASN A 262 -5.46 -16.62 4.67
C ASN A 262 -4.50 -15.93 5.65
N GLY A 263 -4.04 -14.72 5.27
CA GLY A 263 -3.23 -13.88 6.13
C GLY A 263 -1.81 -14.40 6.33
N GLY A 264 -1.21 -14.98 5.29
CA GLY A 264 0.18 -15.39 5.29
C GLY A 264 0.47 -16.77 5.85
N VAL A 265 -0.57 -17.55 6.21
CA VAL A 265 -0.39 -18.95 6.66
C VAL A 265 0.07 -19.82 5.50
N ASN A 266 -0.60 -19.72 4.35
CA ASN A 266 -0.23 -20.41 3.13
C ASN A 266 -0.03 -19.42 1.98
N TRP A 267 0.97 -19.69 1.17
CA TRP A 267 1.31 -18.92 -0.01
C TRP A 267 1.32 -19.83 -1.23
N ASN A 268 0.65 -19.40 -2.28
CA ASN A 268 0.59 -20.12 -3.55
C ASN A 268 1.32 -19.29 -4.62
N SER A 269 2.16 -19.95 -5.39
CA SER A 269 2.82 -19.31 -6.52
C SER A 269 1.82 -19.00 -7.64
N GLY A 270 2.08 -17.92 -8.36
CA GLY A 270 1.31 -17.48 -9.50
C GLY A 270 2.17 -16.65 -10.45
N SER A 271 1.61 -16.32 -11.59
CA SER A 271 2.25 -15.46 -12.59
C SER A 271 1.38 -14.23 -12.84
N THR A 272 2.01 -13.11 -13.16
CA THR A 272 1.31 -11.91 -13.61
C THR A 272 0.76 -12.01 -15.03
N GLY A 273 1.20 -13.01 -15.80
CA GLY A 273 0.87 -13.15 -17.21
C GLY A 273 1.56 -12.12 -18.13
N LEU A 274 2.37 -11.23 -17.56
CA LEU A 274 3.09 -10.19 -18.30
C LEU A 274 4.58 -10.50 -18.35
N ASN A 275 5.20 -10.24 -19.48
CA ASN A 275 6.64 -10.47 -19.68
C ASN A 275 7.43 -9.26 -19.13
N LEU A 276 7.61 -9.21 -17.81
CA LEU A 276 8.40 -8.20 -17.11
C LEU A 276 9.53 -8.90 -16.36
N SER A 277 10.73 -8.38 -16.44
CA SER A 277 11.88 -8.94 -15.73
C SER A 277 12.10 -8.23 -14.38
N GLY A 278 12.50 -8.99 -13.36
CA GLY A 278 13.02 -8.46 -12.10
C GLY A 278 12.02 -7.66 -11.29
N PHE A 279 11.00 -8.30 -10.69
CA PHE A 279 10.12 -7.63 -9.72
C PHE A 279 10.91 -7.23 -8.49
N ASN A 280 11.00 -5.93 -8.23
CA ASN A 280 11.77 -5.41 -7.11
C ASN A 280 10.90 -5.15 -5.87
N GLY A 281 9.63 -4.84 -6.07
CA GLY A 281 8.74 -4.63 -4.94
C GLY A 281 7.28 -4.44 -5.33
N ALA A 282 6.44 -4.29 -4.32
CA ALA A 282 5.01 -4.09 -4.45
C ALA A 282 4.51 -2.96 -3.54
N CYS A 283 3.39 -2.36 -3.91
CA CYS A 283 2.73 -1.33 -3.12
C CYS A 283 1.21 -1.55 -3.14
N TRP A 284 0.65 -1.96 -2.00
CA TRP A 284 -0.80 -2.14 -1.85
C TRP A 284 -1.46 -0.86 -1.38
N ILE A 285 -2.47 -0.39 -2.11
CA ILE A 285 -3.17 0.85 -1.78
C ILE A 285 -4.25 0.56 -0.73
N SER A 286 -4.07 1.11 0.46
CA SER A 286 -4.99 0.95 1.59
C SER A 286 -6.44 1.32 1.22
N GLY A 287 -7.39 0.54 1.69
CA GLY A 287 -8.83 0.68 1.41
C GLY A 287 -9.22 0.33 -0.01
N THR A 288 -8.39 -0.41 -0.75
CA THR A 288 -8.68 -0.85 -2.13
C THR A 288 -8.16 -2.26 -2.38
N ASN A 289 -8.55 -2.85 -3.53
CA ASN A 289 -7.89 -4.03 -4.08
C ASN A 289 -6.79 -3.67 -5.09
N THR A 290 -6.41 -2.39 -5.16
CA THR A 290 -5.36 -1.94 -6.07
C THR A 290 -4.00 -2.25 -5.46
N VAL A 291 -3.17 -2.91 -6.24
CA VAL A 291 -1.77 -3.18 -5.92
C VAL A 291 -0.91 -2.91 -7.15
N PHE A 292 0.24 -2.31 -6.93
CA PHE A 292 1.27 -2.11 -7.93
C PHE A 292 2.43 -3.06 -7.66
N ILE A 293 3.05 -3.54 -8.74
CA ILE A 293 4.38 -4.15 -8.70
C ILE A 293 5.29 -3.31 -9.58
N TYR A 294 6.50 -3.07 -9.12
CA TYR A 294 7.54 -2.34 -9.86
C TYR A 294 8.78 -3.19 -10.04
N SER A 295 9.51 -2.89 -11.11
CA SER A 295 10.62 -3.70 -11.58
C SER A 295 11.90 -2.87 -11.69
N ASN A 296 13.03 -3.50 -11.39
CA ASN A 296 14.37 -2.96 -11.58
C ASN A 296 14.88 -3.15 -13.04
N ALA A 297 14.09 -3.72 -13.92
CA ALA A 297 14.52 -3.99 -15.29
C ALA A 297 14.88 -2.70 -16.05
N SER A 298 15.97 -2.78 -16.80
CA SER A 298 16.59 -1.64 -17.46
C SER A 298 16.14 -1.35 -18.90
N THR A 299 15.24 -2.15 -19.48
CA THR A 299 15.13 -2.22 -20.95
C THR A 299 13.77 -2.02 -21.58
N SER A 300 12.68 -1.90 -20.81
CA SER A 300 11.35 -1.65 -21.39
C SER A 300 10.60 -0.57 -20.61
N GLY A 301 9.95 0.35 -21.29
CA GLY A 301 9.19 1.45 -20.70
C GLY A 301 7.94 1.05 -19.90
N ASN A 302 7.84 -0.20 -19.45
CA ASN A 302 6.70 -0.76 -18.70
C ASN A 302 7.18 -1.39 -17.39
N ASN A 303 7.90 -0.62 -16.57
CA ASN A 303 8.49 -1.14 -15.32
C ASN A 303 7.51 -1.18 -14.15
N ILE A 304 6.24 -0.85 -14.36
CA ILE A 304 5.18 -0.91 -13.35
C ILE A 304 4.00 -1.65 -13.93
N ILE A 305 3.43 -2.55 -13.13
CA ILE A 305 2.14 -3.20 -13.42
C ILE A 305 1.16 -2.90 -12.31
N ARG A 306 -0.11 -2.86 -12.65
CA ARG A 306 -1.21 -2.58 -11.74
C ARG A 306 -2.25 -3.69 -11.80
N SER A 307 -2.73 -4.09 -10.64
CA SER A 307 -3.93 -4.90 -10.46
C SER A 307 -4.96 -4.11 -9.68
N ASP A 308 -6.23 -4.22 -10.02
CA ASP A 308 -7.36 -3.61 -9.30
C ASP A 308 -8.26 -4.67 -8.64
N ASP A 309 -7.86 -5.94 -8.68
CA ASP A 309 -8.62 -7.07 -8.15
C ASP A 309 -7.84 -7.89 -7.11
N GLY A 310 -6.83 -7.29 -6.49
CA GLY A 310 -6.03 -7.93 -5.44
C GLY A 310 -4.99 -8.90 -5.99
N GLY A 311 -4.44 -8.62 -7.17
CA GLY A 311 -3.34 -9.37 -7.76
C GLY A 311 -3.75 -10.58 -8.59
N PHE A 312 -5.00 -10.66 -9.07
CA PHE A 312 -5.43 -11.73 -9.97
C PHE A 312 -5.19 -11.39 -11.44
N ASN A 313 -5.53 -10.16 -11.84
CA ASN A 313 -5.31 -9.69 -13.21
C ASN A 313 -4.42 -8.45 -13.18
N TRP A 314 -3.54 -8.33 -14.16
CA TRP A 314 -2.53 -7.29 -14.21
C TRP A 314 -2.55 -6.54 -15.53
N THR A 315 -2.31 -5.23 -15.47
CA THR A 315 -2.15 -4.35 -16.62
C THR A 315 -0.83 -3.59 -16.53
N ALA A 316 -0.10 -3.56 -17.65
CA ALA A 316 1.14 -2.79 -17.71
C ALA A 316 0.85 -1.29 -17.69
N GLN A 317 1.71 -0.55 -16.97
CA GLN A 317 1.66 0.91 -16.89
C GLN A 317 2.83 1.50 -17.68
N SER A 318 2.57 2.46 -18.56
CA SER A 318 3.64 3.13 -19.28
C SER A 318 4.44 4.04 -18.34
N THR A 319 5.73 3.73 -18.20
CA THR A 319 6.69 4.52 -17.43
C THR A 319 7.76 5.01 -18.40
N SER A 320 7.81 6.29 -18.71
CA SER A 320 8.76 6.89 -19.67
C SER A 320 10.22 6.46 -19.42
N ASN A 321 10.59 5.24 -19.80
CA ASN A 321 11.94 4.65 -19.76
C ASN A 321 12.76 4.93 -18.47
N THR A 322 12.12 4.92 -17.31
CA THR A 322 12.83 5.07 -16.03
C THR A 322 13.33 3.69 -15.56
N PRO A 323 14.63 3.41 -15.67
CA PRO A 323 15.18 2.12 -15.26
C PRO A 323 15.40 2.06 -13.75
N GLY A 324 15.46 0.84 -13.22
CA GLY A 324 15.95 0.59 -11.86
C GLY A 324 15.06 1.08 -10.75
N LEU A 325 13.73 0.90 -10.84
CA LEU A 325 12.81 1.29 -9.78
C LEU A 325 13.05 0.47 -8.51
N MET A 326 13.20 1.13 -7.36
CA MET A 326 13.65 0.53 -6.10
C MET A 326 12.59 0.56 -5.02
N GLU A 327 11.87 1.65 -4.82
CA GLU A 327 10.80 1.74 -3.84
C GLU A 327 9.66 2.64 -4.32
N MET A 328 8.45 2.29 -3.90
CA MET A 328 7.21 3.02 -4.19
C MET A 328 6.44 3.26 -2.89
N ASP A 329 5.92 4.47 -2.73
CA ASP A 329 4.94 4.81 -1.69
C ASP A 329 3.87 5.73 -2.25
N TYR A 330 2.79 5.94 -1.51
CA TYR A 330 1.62 6.66 -1.96
C TYR A 330 0.96 7.48 -0.86
N ALA A 331 0.20 8.48 -1.29
CA ALA A 331 -0.84 9.10 -0.50
C ALA A 331 -2.20 8.94 -1.19
N ARG A 332 -3.26 8.83 -0.40
CA ARG A 332 -4.62 8.64 -0.88
C ARG A 332 -5.55 9.74 -0.39
N PHE A 333 -6.37 10.25 -1.30
CA PHE A 333 -7.41 11.26 -1.05
C PHE A 333 -8.71 10.80 -1.72
N ASN A 334 -9.66 10.30 -0.94
CA ASN A 334 -10.89 9.72 -1.48
C ASN A 334 -10.59 8.62 -2.53
N ASN A 335 -11.07 8.81 -3.76
CA ASN A 335 -10.85 7.88 -4.88
C ASN A 335 -9.61 8.23 -5.73
N THR A 336 -8.76 9.14 -5.26
CA THR A 336 -7.53 9.50 -5.96
C THR A 336 -6.33 9.06 -5.14
N ILE A 337 -5.38 8.41 -5.79
CA ILE A 337 -4.06 8.13 -5.24
C ILE A 337 -3.02 8.97 -5.98
N VAL A 338 -2.02 9.40 -5.23
CA VAL A 338 -0.78 9.93 -5.79
C VAL A 338 0.33 9.00 -5.36
N THR A 339 0.95 8.35 -6.31
CA THR A 339 2.06 7.43 -6.10
C THR A 339 3.36 8.04 -6.58
N TYR A 340 4.42 7.80 -5.84
CA TYR A 340 5.79 8.14 -6.22
C TYR A 340 6.63 6.88 -6.20
N CYS A 341 7.53 6.77 -7.16
CA CYS A 341 8.50 5.70 -7.22
C CYS A 341 9.89 6.29 -7.47
N VAL A 342 10.90 5.80 -6.74
CA VAL A 342 12.29 6.24 -6.84
C VAL A 342 13.14 5.12 -7.43
N SER A 343 14.10 5.49 -8.28
CA SER A 343 15.07 4.56 -8.88
C SER A 343 16.41 4.59 -8.16
N SER A 344 17.22 3.54 -8.34
CA SER A 344 18.60 3.47 -7.87
C SER A 344 19.52 4.54 -8.48
N LYS A 345 19.07 5.24 -9.54
CA LYS A 345 19.80 6.34 -10.19
C LYS A 345 19.28 7.71 -9.77
N GLY A 346 18.36 7.77 -8.79
CA GLY A 346 17.78 9.01 -8.31
C GLY A 346 16.62 9.58 -9.12
N ASN A 347 16.22 8.94 -10.22
CA ASN A 347 15.05 9.38 -10.95
C ASN A 347 13.79 9.13 -10.12
N ILE A 348 12.92 10.12 -10.05
CA ILE A 348 11.63 10.04 -9.37
C ILE A 348 10.53 10.18 -10.41
N ILE A 349 9.63 9.23 -10.41
CA ILE A 349 8.40 9.29 -11.21
C ILE A 349 7.18 9.33 -10.30
N LYS A 350 6.14 10.01 -10.75
CA LYS A 350 4.86 10.08 -10.05
C LYS A 350 3.70 9.81 -10.98
N SER A 351 2.62 9.35 -10.40
CA SER A 351 1.34 9.19 -11.08
C SER A 351 0.21 9.66 -10.18
N ARG A 352 -0.83 10.24 -10.80
CA ARG A 352 -2.09 10.55 -10.14
C ARG A 352 -3.19 9.76 -10.82
N GLN A 353 -3.78 8.83 -10.09
CA GLN A 353 -4.75 7.88 -10.65
C GLN A 353 -6.00 7.84 -9.78
N SER A 354 -7.13 7.52 -10.39
CA SER A 354 -8.32 7.11 -9.63
C SER A 354 -8.22 5.64 -9.25
N VAL A 355 -8.71 5.33 -8.06
CA VAL A 355 -8.89 3.96 -7.59
C VAL A 355 -10.36 3.72 -7.30
N GLN A 356 -10.83 2.53 -7.61
CA GLN A 356 -12.15 2.09 -7.18
C GLN A 356 -12.11 1.89 -5.67
N ASN A 357 -13.03 2.53 -4.95
CA ASN A 357 -13.25 2.17 -3.55
C ASN A 357 -13.83 0.76 -3.52
N THR A 358 -12.98 -0.22 -3.31
CA THR A 358 -13.39 -1.58 -2.98
C THR A 358 -13.12 -1.86 -1.51
N GLY A 359 -13.10 -0.83 -0.69
CA GLY A 359 -13.04 -0.91 0.77
C GLY A 359 -14.26 -1.62 1.39
N ILE A 360 -14.88 -2.52 0.64
CA ILE A 360 -15.89 -3.45 1.07
C ILE A 360 -15.14 -4.59 1.76
N LEU A 361 -14.98 -4.47 3.07
CA LEU A 361 -14.47 -5.57 3.89
C LEU A 361 -15.59 -6.59 4.06
N GLN A 362 -15.37 -7.81 3.62
CA GLN A 362 -16.27 -8.91 3.99
C GLN A 362 -16.07 -9.19 5.49
N SER A 363 -17.06 -8.90 6.31
CA SER A 363 -16.98 -8.92 7.78
C SER A 363 -17.48 -10.23 8.38
N GLY A 364 -17.30 -11.38 7.72
CA GLY A 364 -17.66 -12.68 8.29
C GLY A 364 -17.83 -13.80 7.26
N ASN A 365 -17.63 -15.03 7.70
CA ASN A 365 -17.80 -16.24 6.89
C ASN A 365 -19.26 -16.77 6.87
N ASN A 366 -20.17 -16.16 7.63
CA ASN A 366 -21.57 -16.55 7.63
C ASN A 366 -22.28 -15.92 6.43
N VAL A 367 -22.93 -16.74 5.64
CA VAL A 367 -23.76 -16.30 4.51
C VAL A 367 -25.10 -15.79 5.07
N PRO A 368 -25.41 -14.48 4.93
CA PRO A 368 -26.70 -13.94 5.39
C PRO A 368 -27.88 -14.56 4.63
N GLY A 369 -29.00 -14.77 5.34
CA GLY A 369 -30.25 -15.23 4.71
C GLY A 369 -30.93 -14.13 3.89
N ASP A 370 -30.73 -12.85 4.23
CA ASP A 370 -31.42 -11.73 3.65
C ASP A 370 -30.47 -10.57 3.28
N PHE A 371 -30.88 -9.78 2.29
CA PHE A 371 -30.28 -8.47 2.02
C PHE A 371 -30.62 -7.50 3.14
N LYS A 372 -29.67 -6.68 3.54
CA LYS A 372 -29.89 -5.67 4.59
C LYS A 372 -28.90 -4.54 4.48
N LEU A 373 -29.37 -3.32 4.64
CA LEU A 373 -28.55 -2.13 4.84
C LEU A 373 -28.65 -1.73 6.32
N TYR A 374 -27.50 -1.57 7.00
CA TYR A 374 -27.49 -1.16 8.39
C TYR A 374 -27.29 0.35 8.53
N GLN A 375 -27.71 0.91 9.67
CA GLN A 375 -27.41 2.29 10.01
C GLN A 375 -25.91 2.47 10.12
N ASN A 376 -25.40 3.57 9.54
CA ASN A 376 -23.99 3.92 9.69
C ASN A 376 -23.62 4.18 11.16
N TYR A 377 -22.39 3.86 11.52
CA TYR A 377 -21.88 4.08 12.87
C TYR A 377 -20.42 4.59 12.82
N PRO A 378 -20.14 5.67 13.58
CA PRO A 378 -21.06 6.51 14.35
C PRO A 378 -22.07 7.26 13.47
N ASN A 379 -23.21 7.66 14.05
CA ASN A 379 -24.17 8.60 13.48
C ASN A 379 -24.83 9.40 14.62
N PRO A 380 -24.63 10.72 14.74
CA PRO A 380 -23.82 11.58 13.84
C PRO A 380 -22.34 11.20 13.78
N PHE A 381 -21.62 11.63 12.71
CA PHE A 381 -20.22 11.30 12.49
C PHE A 381 -19.35 12.53 12.16
N ASN A 382 -18.02 12.42 12.42
CA ASN A 382 -17.01 13.46 12.17
C ASN A 382 -15.61 12.86 11.96
N PRO A 383 -14.98 12.99 10.79
CA PRO A 383 -15.62 13.01 9.48
C PRO A 383 -15.88 11.60 8.94
N ASN A 384 -15.51 10.52 9.69
CA ASN A 384 -15.58 9.13 9.27
C ASN A 384 -16.76 8.40 9.89
N THR A 385 -17.37 7.51 9.10
CA THR A 385 -18.39 6.57 9.53
C THR A 385 -18.29 5.27 8.75
N LYS A 386 -18.81 4.19 9.31
CA LYS A 386 -18.87 2.86 8.68
C LYS A 386 -20.29 2.51 8.33
N ILE A 387 -20.49 1.99 7.11
CA ILE A 387 -21.77 1.52 6.60
C ILE A 387 -21.64 0.01 6.41
N ARG A 388 -22.51 -0.74 7.10
CA ARG A 388 -22.60 -2.20 6.95
C ARG A 388 -23.77 -2.59 6.08
N PHE A 389 -23.61 -3.68 5.33
CA PHE A 389 -24.68 -4.27 4.56
C PHE A 389 -24.48 -5.78 4.38
N SER A 390 -25.56 -6.48 4.11
CA SER A 390 -25.57 -7.92 3.87
C SER A 390 -26.11 -8.24 2.50
N ILE A 391 -25.47 -9.17 1.81
CA ILE A 391 -25.87 -9.72 0.52
C ILE A 391 -26.29 -11.15 0.72
N ALA A 392 -27.53 -11.47 0.43
CA ALA A 392 -28.08 -12.80 0.55
C ALA A 392 -27.53 -13.76 -0.51
N SER A 393 -27.57 -15.06 -0.21
CA SER A 393 -27.25 -16.08 -1.20
C SER A 393 -28.41 -16.29 -2.15
N GLU A 394 -28.19 -16.11 -3.44
CA GLU A 394 -29.11 -16.55 -4.46
C GLU A 394 -28.94 -18.03 -4.82
N LYS A 395 -29.97 -18.62 -5.44
CA LYS A 395 -30.04 -20.04 -5.79
C LYS A 395 -28.87 -20.58 -6.62
N ASN A 396 -28.08 -19.70 -7.26
CA ASN A 396 -26.98 -20.09 -8.14
C ASN A 396 -25.58 -19.80 -7.59
N ASN A 397 -25.41 -19.41 -6.32
CA ASN A 397 -24.12 -19.06 -5.70
C ASN A 397 -23.25 -18.07 -6.50
N GLY A 398 -23.86 -17.28 -7.38
CA GLY A 398 -23.20 -16.31 -8.23
C GLY A 398 -22.86 -15.00 -7.52
N LYS A 399 -21.97 -14.20 -8.13
CA LYS A 399 -21.73 -12.81 -7.72
C LYS A 399 -22.86 -11.93 -8.25
N GLN A 400 -23.40 -11.06 -7.40
CA GLN A 400 -24.49 -10.13 -7.69
C GLN A 400 -23.97 -8.71 -7.90
N ASN A 401 -24.61 -7.93 -8.78
CA ASN A 401 -24.29 -6.53 -8.97
C ASN A 401 -24.73 -5.73 -7.74
N VAL A 402 -23.81 -5.12 -7.02
CA VAL A 402 -24.08 -4.36 -5.80
C VAL A 402 -23.61 -2.93 -5.98
N LYS A 403 -24.50 -1.96 -5.68
CA LYS A 403 -24.18 -0.53 -5.63
C LYS A 403 -24.52 0.04 -4.28
N LEU A 404 -23.58 0.76 -3.68
CA LEU A 404 -23.78 1.57 -2.49
C LEU A 404 -23.33 2.99 -2.80
N ILE A 405 -24.27 3.93 -2.82
CA ILE A 405 -24.06 5.29 -3.29
C ILE A 405 -24.54 6.30 -2.25
N VAL A 406 -23.74 7.36 -2.04
CA VAL A 406 -24.08 8.50 -1.16
C VAL A 406 -24.66 9.64 -2.00
N TYR A 407 -25.71 10.25 -1.47
CA TYR A 407 -26.43 11.36 -2.09
C TYR A 407 -26.55 12.56 -1.13
N ASP A 408 -26.67 13.75 -1.70
CA ASP A 408 -27.09 14.95 -0.95
C ASP A 408 -28.64 14.99 -0.78
N LEU A 409 -29.11 16.04 -0.09
CA LEU A 409 -30.55 16.28 0.14
C LEU A 409 -31.37 16.44 -1.14
N LEU A 410 -30.75 16.82 -2.25
CA LEU A 410 -31.42 17.01 -3.53
C LEU A 410 -31.38 15.73 -4.40
N GLY A 411 -30.82 14.64 -3.87
CA GLY A 411 -30.69 13.37 -4.59
C GLY A 411 -29.55 13.35 -5.61
N LYS A 412 -28.63 14.32 -5.55
CA LYS A 412 -27.43 14.31 -6.38
C LYS A 412 -26.46 13.27 -5.84
N GLU A 413 -25.97 12.41 -6.72
CA GLU A 413 -24.93 11.44 -6.40
C GLU A 413 -23.61 12.16 -6.05
N LEU A 414 -23.07 11.87 -4.87
CA LEU A 414 -21.83 12.45 -4.38
C LEU A 414 -20.67 11.46 -4.48
N VAL A 415 -20.87 10.22 -4.00
CA VAL A 415 -19.82 9.21 -3.93
C VAL A 415 -20.41 7.81 -4.14
N LYS A 416 -19.78 7.01 -4.99
CA LYS A 416 -20.02 5.56 -5.09
C LYS A 416 -19.09 4.86 -4.12
N LEU A 417 -19.64 4.24 -3.09
CA LEU A 417 -18.90 3.46 -2.10
C LEU A 417 -18.72 2.00 -2.54
N ALA A 418 -19.66 1.49 -3.34
CA ALA A 418 -19.59 0.20 -4.00
C ALA A 418 -20.24 0.27 -5.39
N ASP A 419 -19.65 -0.37 -6.39
CA ASP A 419 -20.23 -0.62 -7.71
C ASP A 419 -19.53 -1.87 -8.29
N ASN A 420 -19.80 -3.04 -7.68
CA ASN A 420 -19.05 -4.28 -7.91
C ASN A 420 -19.94 -5.51 -7.90
N LYS A 421 -19.45 -6.58 -8.51
CA LYS A 421 -20.04 -7.93 -8.34
C LYS A 421 -19.55 -8.55 -7.05
N LEU A 422 -20.43 -8.70 -6.05
CA LEU A 422 -20.12 -9.28 -4.75
C LEU A 422 -20.76 -10.66 -4.59
N SER A 423 -20.06 -11.56 -3.89
CA SER A 423 -20.64 -12.83 -3.42
C SER A 423 -21.59 -12.58 -2.25
N ALA A 424 -22.40 -13.58 -1.89
CA ALA A 424 -23.17 -13.54 -0.66
C ALA A 424 -22.23 -13.38 0.55
N GLY A 425 -22.60 -12.51 1.50
CA GLY A 425 -21.76 -12.20 2.67
C GLY A 425 -22.18 -10.91 3.37
N SER A 426 -21.56 -10.64 4.51
CA SER A 426 -21.68 -9.37 5.23
C SER A 426 -20.50 -8.48 4.91
N TYR A 427 -20.77 -7.20 4.67
CA TYR A 427 -19.80 -6.23 4.18
C TYR A 427 -19.83 -4.96 5.01
N GLU A 428 -18.68 -4.30 5.12
CA GLU A 428 -18.52 -3.00 5.76
C GLU A 428 -17.72 -2.07 4.83
N VAL A 429 -18.15 -0.82 4.72
CA VAL A 429 -17.47 0.24 3.94
C VAL A 429 -17.31 1.46 4.81
N GLU A 430 -16.13 2.05 4.78
CA GLU A 430 -15.88 3.33 5.43
C GLU A 430 -16.23 4.50 4.49
N PHE A 431 -16.92 5.50 5.03
CA PHE A 431 -17.21 6.76 4.35
C PHE A 431 -16.58 7.94 5.10
N ASN A 432 -15.83 8.75 4.37
CA ASN A 432 -15.22 9.98 4.87
C ASN A 432 -15.93 11.19 4.25
N GLY A 433 -16.62 11.97 5.08
CA GLY A 433 -17.29 13.21 4.71
C GLY A 433 -16.44 14.48 4.85
N GLY A 434 -15.12 14.38 5.04
CA GLY A 434 -14.24 15.52 5.35
C GLY A 434 -14.32 16.70 4.38
N ASN A 435 -14.63 16.45 3.10
CA ASN A 435 -14.79 17.50 2.08
C ASN A 435 -16.24 17.97 1.89
N LEU A 436 -17.19 17.42 2.66
CA LEU A 436 -18.60 17.80 2.57
C LEU A 436 -18.97 18.76 3.72
N PRO A 437 -19.91 19.68 3.54
CA PRO A 437 -20.41 20.52 4.63
C PRO A 437 -21.15 19.67 5.67
N SER A 438 -21.25 20.17 6.91
CA SER A 438 -22.13 19.58 7.92
C SER A 438 -23.57 19.55 7.41
N GLY A 439 -24.28 18.43 7.62
CA GLY A 439 -25.63 18.26 7.09
C GLY A 439 -26.11 16.81 7.06
N ILE A 440 -27.29 16.63 6.49
CA ILE A 440 -27.91 15.32 6.28
C ILE A 440 -27.56 14.83 4.89
N TYR A 441 -27.16 13.55 4.81
CA TYR A 441 -26.86 12.81 3.61
C TYR A 441 -27.66 11.52 3.59
N TYR A 442 -27.85 10.95 2.40
CA TYR A 442 -28.50 9.65 2.22
C TYR A 442 -27.52 8.68 1.59
N TYR A 443 -27.65 7.41 1.92
CA TYR A 443 -26.95 6.34 1.22
C TYR A 443 -27.94 5.24 0.83
N ARG A 444 -27.76 4.70 -0.38
CA ARG A 444 -28.64 3.71 -0.99
C ARG A 444 -27.84 2.48 -1.37
N LEU A 445 -28.27 1.33 -0.88
CA LEU A 445 -27.85 0.01 -1.34
C LEU A 445 -28.81 -0.46 -2.43
N SER A 446 -28.26 -0.95 -3.55
CA SER A 446 -29.00 -1.64 -4.60
C SER A 446 -28.26 -2.94 -4.92
N ALA A 447 -28.97 -4.08 -4.88
CA ALA A 447 -28.44 -5.39 -5.21
C ALA A 447 -29.55 -6.19 -5.90
N GLU A 448 -29.40 -6.44 -7.20
CA GLU A 448 -30.45 -7.00 -8.06
C GLU A 448 -31.79 -6.22 -7.85
N ASP A 449 -32.86 -6.89 -7.40
CA ASP A 449 -34.16 -6.26 -7.14
C ASP A 449 -34.26 -5.59 -5.76
N TYR A 450 -33.23 -5.72 -4.92
CA TYR A 450 -33.23 -5.13 -3.59
C TYR A 450 -32.73 -3.70 -3.60
N VAL A 451 -33.49 -2.79 -2.96
CA VAL A 451 -33.11 -1.39 -2.76
C VAL A 451 -33.49 -0.95 -1.33
N GLU A 452 -32.52 -0.42 -0.60
CA GLU A 452 -32.75 0.21 0.71
C GLU A 452 -31.98 1.53 0.82
N VAL A 453 -32.60 2.51 1.50
CA VAL A 453 -32.02 3.86 1.72
C VAL A 453 -32.02 4.18 3.20
N LYS A 454 -30.93 4.79 3.67
CA LYS A 454 -30.82 5.32 5.04
C LYS A 454 -30.21 6.73 5.02
N SER A 455 -30.47 7.48 6.10
CA SER A 455 -29.87 8.81 6.31
C SER A 455 -28.69 8.76 7.28
N MET A 456 -27.79 9.73 7.13
CA MET A 456 -26.65 9.94 8.04
C MET A 456 -26.42 11.44 8.26
N ILE A 457 -25.86 11.79 9.41
CA ILE A 457 -25.65 13.20 9.83
C ILE A 457 -24.15 13.43 10.01
N LEU A 458 -23.58 14.33 9.20
CA LEU A 458 -22.21 14.81 9.32
C LEU A 458 -22.18 16.07 10.20
N ILE A 459 -21.33 16.07 11.20
CA ILE A 459 -21.06 17.21 12.09
C ILE A 459 -19.56 17.52 12.00
N LYS A 460 -19.20 18.75 11.77
CA LYS A 460 -17.82 19.25 11.81
C LYS A 460 -17.62 20.12 13.03
#